data_4384867d302ce8cf1ac1de69b40387a2
#
_entry.id   4384867d302ce8cf1ac1de69b40387a2
#
_cell.length_a   1.000
_cell.length_b   1.000
_cell.length_c   1.000
_cell.angle_alpha   90.00
_cell.angle_beta   90.00
_cell.angle_gamma   90.00
#
_symmetry.space_group_name_H-M   'P 1'
#
loop_
_entity.id
_entity.type
_entity.pdbx_description
1 polymer ?
#
loop_
_entity_poly.entity_id
_entity_poly.type
_entity_poly.pdbx_seq_one_letter_code
_entity_poly.pdbx_strand_id
1 'polypeptide(L)'
;MLEIRPFTPADLDVVTALAREQDFAPGIGDIEIYANTDRQGVWLAWQDDAPVGCIAAVTYNPDYAFIGLFVVKPEHRGQGIGRRLWQHALKTLSSVQCIGLEAAVQMVGFYERAGFQKDCITTRRQMLFRSEASLDASPSHRSDVAVVPLREVSLEAIQRYDERHEISPRPHFLELWLRHRAGDVFAARDAEGECHGYVRIRPCLLPIGEGWRVGPWLAEDPGMASLLLNSALDHHNGVVLIDTPGHNPSAKTILSARGFKPMTSTVRMYKGVIPKGHDRNVYGLACLELG
;
A
#
# COMPACT_ATOMS: atom_id res chain seq x y z
N MET A 1 11.72 24.31 -19.85
CA MET A 1 12.72 23.20 -19.96
C MET A 1 12.29 22.07 -19.02
N LEU A 2 12.42 20.77 -19.41
CA LEU A 2 12.04 19.65 -18.53
C LEU A 2 13.18 19.31 -17.56
N GLU A 3 12.88 19.38 -16.26
CA GLU A 3 13.77 19.04 -15.16
C GLU A 3 13.17 17.91 -14.32
N ILE A 4 14.00 16.99 -13.79
CA ILE A 4 13.62 16.00 -12.79
C ILE A 4 14.37 16.33 -11.51
N ARG A 5 13.64 16.60 -10.44
CA ARG A 5 14.21 16.94 -9.13
C ARG A 5 13.62 16.08 -8.01
N PRO A 6 14.37 15.87 -6.91
CA PRO A 6 13.86 15.13 -5.76
C PRO A 6 12.70 15.88 -5.13
N PHE A 7 11.80 15.12 -4.50
CA PHE A 7 10.72 15.63 -3.66
C PHE A 7 11.27 16.44 -2.48
N THR A 8 10.59 17.52 -2.15
CA THR A 8 10.80 18.28 -0.93
C THR A 8 9.48 18.39 -0.17
N PRO A 9 9.47 18.70 1.16
CA PRO A 9 8.23 18.89 1.91
C PRO A 9 7.27 19.92 1.29
N ALA A 10 7.78 20.91 0.56
CA ALA A 10 6.98 21.90 -0.15
C ALA A 10 6.18 21.32 -1.34
N ASP A 11 6.56 20.14 -1.82
CA ASP A 11 5.89 19.46 -2.95
C ASP A 11 4.75 18.51 -2.50
N LEU A 12 4.50 18.39 -1.18
CA LEU A 12 3.54 17.43 -0.62
C LEU A 12 2.14 17.59 -1.24
N ASP A 13 1.61 18.80 -1.26
CA ASP A 13 0.27 19.07 -1.79
C ASP A 13 0.19 18.78 -3.29
N VAL A 14 1.25 19.10 -4.02
CA VAL A 14 1.36 18.85 -5.46
C VAL A 14 1.32 17.37 -5.78
N VAL A 15 2.14 16.55 -5.10
CA VAL A 15 2.18 15.09 -5.33
C VAL A 15 0.87 14.44 -4.88
N THR A 16 0.30 14.91 -3.77
CA THR A 16 -1.00 14.44 -3.29
C THR A 16 -2.11 14.74 -4.30
N ALA A 17 -2.14 15.93 -4.89
CA ALA A 17 -3.08 16.30 -5.93
C ALA A 17 -2.91 15.43 -7.18
N LEU A 18 -1.67 15.25 -7.67
CA LEU A 18 -1.37 14.36 -8.80
C LEU A 18 -1.86 12.92 -8.56
N ALA A 19 -1.64 12.39 -7.36
CA ALA A 19 -2.11 11.05 -6.99
C ALA A 19 -3.64 10.98 -6.96
N ARG A 20 -4.31 11.98 -6.36
CA ARG A 20 -5.77 12.05 -6.28
C ARG A 20 -6.42 12.12 -7.65
N GLU A 21 -5.93 12.97 -8.55
CA GLU A 21 -6.43 13.16 -9.91
C GLU A 21 -6.32 11.90 -10.79
N GLN A 22 -5.43 10.99 -10.45
CA GLN A 22 -5.23 9.72 -11.16
C GLN A 22 -5.81 8.51 -10.43
N ASP A 23 -6.78 8.71 -9.54
CA ASP A 23 -7.54 7.66 -8.83
C ASP A 23 -6.70 6.77 -7.92
N PHE A 24 -5.53 7.22 -7.46
CA PHE A 24 -4.74 6.46 -6.50
C PHE A 24 -5.40 6.41 -5.12
N ALA A 25 -6.27 7.37 -4.82
CA ALA A 25 -6.90 7.55 -3.51
C ALA A 25 -5.85 7.59 -2.37
N PRO A 26 -4.89 8.54 -2.39
CA PRO A 26 -3.82 8.60 -1.41
C PRO A 26 -4.39 8.74 0.01
N GLY A 27 -3.87 7.95 0.95
CA GLY A 27 -4.16 8.12 2.37
C GLY A 27 -3.50 9.39 2.90
N ILE A 28 -4.12 9.98 3.91
CA ILE A 28 -3.53 11.13 4.59
C ILE A 28 -2.20 10.71 5.23
N GLY A 29 -1.12 11.38 4.85
CA GLY A 29 0.25 11.09 5.27
C GLY A 29 1.00 10.08 4.40
N ASP A 30 0.37 9.38 3.46
CA ASP A 30 1.02 8.37 2.64
C ASP A 30 2.26 8.93 1.92
N ILE A 31 2.13 10.07 1.23
CA ILE A 31 3.24 10.68 0.47
C ILE A 31 4.40 11.10 1.38
N GLU A 32 4.08 11.65 2.55
CA GLU A 32 5.08 12.03 3.55
C GLU A 32 5.85 10.78 4.04
N ILE A 33 5.14 9.68 4.30
CA ILE A 33 5.76 8.41 4.71
C ILE A 33 6.67 7.88 3.61
N TYR A 34 6.26 7.92 2.33
CA TYR A 34 7.11 7.48 1.21
C TYR A 34 8.43 8.24 1.17
N ALA A 35 8.37 9.57 1.26
CA ALA A 35 9.54 10.43 1.23
C ALA A 35 10.43 10.27 2.48
N ASN A 36 9.85 9.91 3.63
CA ASN A 36 10.62 9.64 4.85
C ASN A 36 11.16 8.20 4.91
N THR A 37 10.54 7.25 4.24
CA THR A 37 11.05 5.88 4.09
C THR A 37 12.35 5.87 3.29
N ASP A 38 12.37 6.61 2.18
CA ASP A 38 13.56 6.82 1.36
C ASP A 38 13.61 8.29 0.90
N ARG A 39 14.52 9.06 1.47
CA ARG A 39 14.65 10.49 1.19
C ARG A 39 15.02 10.81 -0.27
N GLN A 40 15.50 9.83 -1.01
CA GLN A 40 15.82 9.94 -2.43
C GLN A 40 14.86 9.11 -3.29
N GLY A 41 13.76 8.62 -2.72
CA GLY A 41 12.83 7.70 -3.37
C GLY A 41 11.68 8.38 -4.12
N VAL A 42 11.45 9.68 -3.98
CA VAL A 42 10.33 10.38 -4.66
C VAL A 42 10.85 11.51 -5.54
N TRP A 43 10.40 11.55 -6.79
CA TRP A 43 10.88 12.47 -7.82
C TRP A 43 9.74 13.15 -8.56
N LEU A 44 9.91 14.44 -8.90
CA LEU A 44 8.98 15.22 -9.69
C LEU A 44 9.62 15.62 -11.03
N ALA A 45 8.80 15.58 -12.08
CA ALA A 45 9.10 16.22 -13.36
C ALA A 45 8.50 17.62 -13.38
N TRP A 46 9.30 18.61 -13.67
CA TRP A 46 8.92 20.02 -13.79
C TRP A 46 9.14 20.50 -15.21
N GLN A 47 8.21 21.24 -15.76
CA GLN A 47 8.31 21.88 -17.06
C GLN A 47 7.85 23.33 -16.93
N ASP A 48 8.75 24.26 -17.26
CA ASP A 48 8.47 25.69 -17.23
C ASP A 48 7.85 26.15 -15.88
N ASP A 49 8.50 25.75 -14.78
CA ASP A 49 8.13 26.01 -13.37
C ASP A 49 6.80 25.36 -12.92
N ALA A 50 6.21 24.47 -13.71
CA ALA A 50 5.02 23.72 -13.33
C ALA A 50 5.34 22.21 -13.13
N PRO A 51 4.77 21.58 -12.06
CA PRO A 51 4.89 20.14 -11.86
C PRO A 51 3.97 19.40 -12.83
N VAL A 52 4.56 18.53 -13.66
CA VAL A 52 3.87 17.82 -14.76
C VAL A 52 3.80 16.31 -14.55
N GLY A 53 4.46 15.78 -13.52
CA GLY A 53 4.42 14.36 -13.18
C GLY A 53 5.30 14.02 -11.99
N CYS A 54 5.16 12.80 -11.49
CA CYS A 54 5.98 12.27 -10.40
C CYS A 54 6.19 10.75 -10.55
N ILE A 55 7.15 10.22 -9.79
CA ILE A 55 7.39 8.80 -9.61
C ILE A 55 7.96 8.56 -8.21
N ALA A 56 7.51 7.50 -7.55
CA ALA A 56 8.15 6.96 -6.37
C ALA A 56 8.99 5.74 -6.76
N ALA A 57 10.20 5.66 -6.25
CA ALA A 57 11.16 4.56 -6.43
C ALA A 57 11.82 4.31 -5.06
N VAL A 58 11.03 3.78 -4.12
CA VAL A 58 11.37 3.70 -2.68
C VAL A 58 12.14 2.42 -2.41
N THR A 59 13.32 2.56 -1.84
CA THR A 59 14.17 1.46 -1.37
C THR A 59 13.85 1.15 0.09
N TYR A 60 13.46 -0.10 0.36
CA TYR A 60 13.25 -0.58 1.74
C TYR A 60 14.53 -1.08 2.40
N ASN A 61 15.35 -1.75 1.60
CA ASN A 61 16.65 -2.31 1.98
C ASN A 61 17.45 -2.62 0.69
N PRO A 62 18.72 -3.08 0.77
CA PRO A 62 19.53 -3.38 -0.43
C PRO A 62 18.93 -4.43 -1.37
N ASP A 63 18.07 -5.31 -0.84
CA ASP A 63 17.52 -6.41 -1.61
C ASP A 63 16.19 -6.06 -2.29
N TYR A 64 15.46 -5.03 -1.79
CA TYR A 64 14.11 -4.76 -2.24
C TYR A 64 13.77 -3.27 -2.33
N ALA A 65 13.17 -2.88 -3.44
CA ALA A 65 12.57 -1.57 -3.67
C ALA A 65 11.21 -1.70 -4.37
N PHE A 66 10.43 -0.64 -4.33
CA PHE A 66 9.14 -0.59 -5.00
C PHE A 66 8.98 0.69 -5.82
N ILE A 67 8.44 0.55 -7.04
CA ILE A 67 8.10 1.68 -7.92
C ILE A 67 6.58 1.89 -7.90
N GLY A 68 6.18 3.10 -7.54
CA GLY A 68 4.78 3.53 -7.54
C GLY A 68 4.63 5.00 -7.89
N LEU A 69 3.43 5.56 -7.70
CA LEU A 69 3.10 6.97 -8.02
C LEU A 69 3.64 7.44 -9.39
N PHE A 70 3.67 6.55 -10.36
CA PHE A 70 4.14 6.88 -11.70
C PHE A 70 3.05 7.62 -12.48
N VAL A 71 3.09 8.93 -12.42
CA VAL A 71 2.07 9.83 -12.95
C VAL A 71 2.69 10.83 -13.91
N VAL A 72 2.03 11.05 -15.05
CA VAL A 72 2.22 12.21 -15.92
C VAL A 72 0.85 12.80 -16.22
N LYS A 73 0.71 14.11 -16.00
CA LYS A 73 -0.54 14.82 -16.29
C LYS A 73 -1.01 14.54 -17.72
N PRO A 74 -2.32 14.32 -17.96
CA PRO A 74 -2.85 13.93 -19.26
C PRO A 74 -2.38 14.83 -20.41
N GLU A 75 -2.41 16.15 -20.20
CA GLU A 75 -2.04 17.17 -21.19
C GLU A 75 -0.52 17.20 -21.52
N HIS A 76 0.30 16.55 -20.72
CA HIS A 76 1.76 16.44 -20.92
C HIS A 76 2.21 15.04 -21.37
N ARG A 77 1.26 14.11 -21.60
CA ARG A 77 1.57 12.77 -22.11
C ARG A 77 2.04 12.81 -23.57
N GLY A 78 2.73 11.75 -24.00
CA GLY A 78 3.27 11.68 -25.37
C GLY A 78 4.53 12.51 -25.63
N GLN A 79 4.99 13.33 -24.69
CA GLN A 79 6.14 14.23 -24.79
C GLN A 79 7.45 13.64 -24.23
N GLY A 80 7.47 12.34 -23.90
CA GLY A 80 8.66 11.65 -23.36
C GLY A 80 8.93 11.84 -21.87
N ILE A 81 8.10 12.61 -21.15
CA ILE A 81 8.27 12.91 -19.72
C ILE A 81 8.27 11.62 -18.89
N GLY A 82 7.26 10.75 -19.09
CA GLY A 82 7.18 9.47 -18.40
C GLY A 82 8.42 8.60 -18.64
N ARG A 83 8.95 8.58 -19.89
CA ARG A 83 10.18 7.85 -20.19
C ARG A 83 11.36 8.35 -19.38
N ARG A 84 11.50 9.67 -19.22
CA ARG A 84 12.59 10.27 -18.42
C ARG A 84 12.45 9.96 -16.94
N LEU A 85 11.25 10.09 -16.36
CA LEU A 85 10.96 9.70 -14.96
C LEU A 85 11.29 8.22 -14.75
N TRP A 86 10.84 7.33 -15.63
CA TRP A 86 11.09 5.90 -15.56
C TRP A 86 12.59 5.56 -15.64
N GLN A 87 13.32 6.15 -16.58
CA GLN A 87 14.76 5.95 -16.69
C GLN A 87 15.51 6.45 -15.45
N HIS A 88 15.05 7.57 -14.87
CA HIS A 88 15.60 8.10 -13.63
C HIS A 88 15.39 7.11 -12.46
N ALA A 89 14.17 6.62 -12.26
CA ALA A 89 13.86 5.64 -11.24
C ALA A 89 14.69 4.35 -11.37
N LEU A 90 14.79 3.78 -12.58
CA LEU A 90 15.60 2.57 -12.79
C LEU A 90 17.11 2.82 -12.55
N LYS A 91 17.60 4.01 -12.85
CA LYS A 91 18.99 4.37 -12.55
C LYS A 91 19.22 4.47 -11.04
N THR A 92 18.31 5.09 -10.30
CA THR A 92 18.38 5.18 -8.83
C THR A 92 18.37 3.79 -8.18
N LEU A 93 17.57 2.86 -8.71
CA LEU A 93 17.44 1.50 -8.19
C LEU A 93 18.41 0.48 -8.80
N SER A 94 19.47 0.92 -9.49
CA SER A 94 20.37 0.03 -10.26
C SER A 94 21.13 -1.00 -9.40
N SER A 95 21.31 -0.74 -8.11
CA SER A 95 21.98 -1.66 -7.16
C SER A 95 21.03 -2.58 -6.41
N VAL A 96 19.71 -2.38 -6.51
CA VAL A 96 18.71 -3.17 -5.78
C VAL A 96 18.49 -4.50 -6.50
N GLN A 97 18.42 -5.61 -5.74
CA GLN A 97 18.31 -6.95 -6.30
C GLN A 97 16.92 -7.26 -6.87
N CYS A 98 15.87 -6.76 -6.24
CA CYS A 98 14.49 -6.95 -6.67
C CYS A 98 13.71 -5.63 -6.63
N ILE A 99 13.01 -5.35 -7.71
CA ILE A 99 12.13 -4.17 -7.82
C ILE A 99 10.71 -4.65 -8.05
N GLY A 100 9.79 -4.29 -7.15
CA GLY A 100 8.35 -4.54 -7.28
C GLY A 100 7.60 -3.34 -7.86
N LEU A 101 6.43 -3.58 -8.45
CA LEU A 101 5.45 -2.55 -8.84
C LEU A 101 4.04 -3.13 -8.98
N GLU A 102 3.04 -2.25 -8.94
CA GLU A 102 1.66 -2.55 -9.36
C GLU A 102 1.37 -1.93 -10.72
N ALA A 103 1.24 -2.76 -11.73
CA ALA A 103 0.98 -2.32 -13.10
C ALA A 103 -0.51 -2.15 -13.35
N ALA A 104 -0.95 -1.00 -13.85
CA ALA A 104 -2.24 -0.91 -14.51
C ALA A 104 -2.27 -1.90 -15.69
N VAL A 105 -3.40 -2.59 -15.92
CA VAL A 105 -3.51 -3.70 -16.89
C VAL A 105 -2.98 -3.30 -18.29
N GLN A 106 -3.31 -2.09 -18.74
CA GLN A 106 -2.85 -1.57 -20.04
C GLN A 106 -1.35 -1.28 -20.11
N MET A 107 -0.66 -1.18 -18.97
CA MET A 107 0.77 -0.90 -18.87
C MET A 107 1.64 -2.15 -18.73
N VAL A 108 1.04 -3.31 -18.55
CA VAL A 108 1.77 -4.57 -18.31
C VAL A 108 2.81 -4.84 -19.40
N GLY A 109 2.45 -4.71 -20.68
CA GLY A 109 3.39 -4.91 -21.80
C GLY A 109 4.57 -3.91 -21.81
N PHE A 110 4.39 -2.71 -21.27
CA PHE A 110 5.49 -1.76 -21.09
C PHE A 110 6.50 -2.28 -20.05
N TYR A 111 6.02 -2.76 -18.92
CA TYR A 111 6.88 -3.28 -17.85
C TYR A 111 7.52 -4.63 -18.20
N GLU A 112 6.83 -5.50 -18.96
CA GLU A 112 7.42 -6.75 -19.49
C GLU A 112 8.62 -6.45 -20.38
N ARG A 113 8.52 -5.46 -21.28
CA ARG A 113 9.67 -5.02 -22.11
C ARG A 113 10.83 -4.42 -21.30
N ALA A 114 10.54 -3.91 -20.09
CA ALA A 114 11.56 -3.44 -19.16
C ALA A 114 12.16 -4.57 -18.27
N GLY A 115 11.74 -5.81 -18.49
CA GLY A 115 12.26 -7.01 -17.81
C GLY A 115 11.51 -7.38 -16.53
N PHE A 116 10.31 -6.83 -16.30
CA PHE A 116 9.44 -7.23 -15.19
C PHE A 116 8.62 -8.47 -15.58
N GLN A 117 8.39 -9.34 -14.61
CA GLN A 117 7.59 -10.55 -14.73
C GLN A 117 6.32 -10.40 -13.90
N LYS A 118 5.20 -10.90 -14.43
CA LYS A 118 3.92 -10.95 -13.71
C LYS A 118 4.01 -11.92 -12.55
N ASP A 119 3.34 -11.56 -11.47
CA ASP A 119 3.18 -12.41 -10.30
C ASP A 119 1.69 -12.70 -10.04
N CYS A 120 0.93 -11.75 -9.51
CA CYS A 120 -0.49 -11.92 -9.26
C CYS A 120 -1.32 -10.70 -9.66
N ILE A 121 -2.65 -10.89 -9.62
CA ILE A 121 -3.60 -9.78 -9.77
C ILE A 121 -3.94 -9.25 -8.39
N THR A 122 -3.71 -7.96 -8.17
CA THR A 122 -4.22 -7.23 -7.02
C THR A 122 -5.57 -6.61 -7.37
N THR A 123 -6.56 -6.74 -6.48
CA THR A 123 -7.89 -6.16 -6.69
C THR A 123 -8.21 -5.13 -5.64
N ARG A 124 -8.43 -3.87 -6.06
CA ARG A 124 -9.03 -2.85 -5.22
C ARG A 124 -10.51 -3.14 -5.06
N ARG A 125 -10.95 -3.19 -3.80
CA ARG A 125 -12.35 -3.39 -3.43
C ARG A 125 -12.85 -2.20 -2.65
N GLN A 126 -14.14 -1.91 -2.81
CA GLN A 126 -14.79 -0.81 -2.09
C GLN A 126 -16.12 -1.24 -1.48
N MET A 127 -16.48 -0.55 -0.40
CA MET A 127 -17.79 -0.65 0.23
C MET A 127 -18.19 0.72 0.80
N LEU A 128 -19.48 1.06 0.76
CA LEU A 128 -20.04 2.12 1.59
C LEU A 128 -20.39 1.50 2.95
N PHE A 129 -19.57 1.76 3.95
CA PHE A 129 -19.75 1.22 5.30
C PHE A 129 -20.51 2.19 6.21
N ARG A 130 -21.37 1.62 7.07
CA ARG A 130 -22.08 2.31 8.15
C ARG A 130 -21.90 1.50 9.43
N SER A 131 -21.44 2.14 10.48
CA SER A 131 -21.09 1.48 11.76
C SER A 131 -22.27 0.84 12.49
N GLU A 132 -23.50 1.17 12.14
CA GLU A 132 -24.72 0.54 12.69
C GLU A 132 -24.96 -0.89 12.15
N ALA A 133 -24.24 -1.31 11.11
CA ALA A 133 -24.33 -2.67 10.59
C ALA A 133 -23.62 -3.63 11.55
N SER A 134 -24.36 -4.64 12.05
CA SER A 134 -23.75 -5.73 12.81
C SER A 134 -22.70 -6.43 11.96
N LEU A 135 -21.46 -6.46 12.43
CA LEU A 135 -20.37 -7.15 11.77
C LEU A 135 -20.29 -8.57 12.34
N ASP A 136 -20.91 -9.52 11.65
CA ASP A 136 -20.76 -10.94 11.99
C ASP A 136 -19.28 -11.35 11.84
N ALA A 137 -18.63 -11.65 12.96
CA ALA A 137 -17.29 -12.21 12.96
C ALA A 137 -17.38 -13.73 13.01
N SER A 138 -16.77 -14.40 12.04
CA SER A 138 -16.47 -15.82 12.23
C SER A 138 -15.52 -15.96 13.44
N PRO A 139 -15.75 -16.93 14.34
CA PRO A 139 -14.84 -17.12 15.47
C PRO A 139 -13.43 -17.42 14.99
N SER A 140 -12.44 -16.78 15.61
CA SER A 140 -11.03 -17.17 15.45
C SER A 140 -10.81 -18.54 16.07
N HIS A 141 -9.89 -19.32 15.52
CA HIS A 141 -9.43 -20.57 16.11
C HIS A 141 -8.57 -20.34 17.38
N ARG A 142 -8.12 -19.10 17.62
CA ARG A 142 -7.26 -18.70 18.74
C ARG A 142 -8.07 -17.94 19.78
N SER A 143 -8.54 -18.64 20.81
CA SER A 143 -9.25 -18.03 21.95
C SER A 143 -8.33 -17.33 22.95
N ASP A 144 -7.02 -17.54 22.83
CA ASP A 144 -5.94 -16.97 23.64
C ASP A 144 -5.43 -15.62 23.12
N VAL A 145 -5.95 -15.13 21.99
CA VAL A 145 -5.50 -13.90 21.32
C VAL A 145 -6.59 -12.83 21.38
N ALA A 146 -6.21 -11.61 21.79
CA ALA A 146 -7.10 -10.44 21.84
C ALA A 146 -6.70 -9.42 20.75
N VAL A 147 -7.71 -8.79 20.13
CA VAL A 147 -7.48 -7.62 19.27
C VAL A 147 -7.41 -6.38 20.13
N VAL A 148 -6.30 -5.67 20.07
CA VAL A 148 -5.98 -4.51 20.90
C VAL A 148 -5.48 -3.34 20.01
N PRO A 149 -5.61 -2.08 20.45
CA PRO A 149 -5.03 -0.94 19.75
C PRO A 149 -3.49 -0.95 19.83
N LEU A 150 -2.83 -0.27 18.90
CA LEU A 150 -1.36 -0.21 18.78
C LEU A 150 -0.63 0.06 20.10
N ARG A 151 -1.17 0.92 20.97
CA ARG A 151 -0.54 1.27 22.26
C ARG A 151 -0.37 0.09 23.21
N GLU A 152 -1.04 -1.02 22.99
CA GLU A 152 -1.03 -2.22 23.84
C GLU A 152 -0.18 -3.37 23.28
N VAL A 153 0.50 -3.14 22.16
CA VAL A 153 1.43 -4.11 21.54
C VAL A 153 2.74 -3.42 21.21
N SER A 154 3.85 -4.12 21.35
CA SER A 154 5.14 -3.54 20.98
C SER A 154 5.30 -3.45 19.46
N LEU A 155 5.93 -2.37 19.00
CA LEU A 155 6.24 -2.21 17.57
C LEU A 155 7.12 -3.35 17.05
N GLU A 156 8.07 -3.79 17.88
CA GLU A 156 8.98 -4.89 17.55
C GLU A 156 8.23 -6.21 17.34
N ALA A 157 7.17 -6.48 18.12
CA ALA A 157 6.34 -7.68 17.90
C ALA A 157 5.63 -7.62 16.55
N ILE A 158 5.08 -6.46 16.16
CA ILE A 158 4.46 -6.27 14.86
C ILE A 158 5.52 -6.37 13.74
N GLN A 159 6.69 -5.77 13.91
CA GLN A 159 7.78 -5.83 12.93
C GLN A 159 8.26 -7.27 12.69
N ARG A 160 8.43 -8.06 13.77
CA ARG A 160 8.77 -9.49 13.63
C ARG A 160 7.69 -10.28 12.90
N TYR A 161 6.41 -9.95 13.14
CA TYR A 161 5.30 -10.57 12.43
C TYR A 161 5.28 -10.18 10.95
N ASP A 162 5.38 -8.88 10.64
CA ASP A 162 5.44 -8.35 9.27
C ASP A 162 6.60 -8.98 8.47
N GLU A 163 7.79 -9.04 9.05
CA GLU A 163 8.99 -9.61 8.41
C GLU A 163 8.81 -11.08 8.02
N ARG A 164 8.05 -11.85 8.80
CA ARG A 164 7.78 -13.26 8.49
C ARG A 164 6.86 -13.44 7.28
N HIS A 165 5.93 -12.50 7.05
CA HIS A 165 4.85 -12.65 6.08
C HIS A 165 4.97 -11.74 4.86
N GLU A 166 5.67 -10.64 4.97
CA GLU A 166 5.92 -9.73 3.84
C GLU A 166 7.09 -10.21 2.97
N ILE A 167 7.09 -9.73 1.74
CA ILE A 167 8.06 -10.17 0.72
C ILE A 167 9.51 -9.81 1.08
N SER A 168 9.69 -8.75 1.83
CA SER A 168 11.00 -8.27 2.30
C SER A 168 10.84 -7.49 3.61
N PRO A 169 11.84 -7.53 4.51
CA PRO A 169 11.85 -6.71 5.72
C PRO A 169 11.71 -5.21 5.40
N ARG A 170 10.81 -4.52 6.13
CA ARG A 170 10.55 -3.08 5.94
C ARG A 170 10.35 -2.33 7.29
N PRO A 171 11.20 -2.56 8.31
CA PRO A 171 10.94 -2.07 9.66
C PRO A 171 10.84 -0.56 9.74
N HIS A 172 11.66 0.21 9.01
CA HIS A 172 11.62 1.67 8.99
C HIS A 172 10.32 2.20 8.37
N PHE A 173 9.91 1.66 7.22
CA PHE A 173 8.61 1.99 6.62
C PHE A 173 7.47 1.68 7.58
N LEU A 174 7.48 0.48 8.17
CA LEU A 174 6.40 0.02 9.04
C LEU A 174 6.27 0.89 10.29
N GLU A 175 7.40 1.33 10.90
CA GLU A 175 7.37 2.26 12.03
C GLU A 175 6.71 3.58 11.64
N LEU A 176 7.12 4.21 10.54
CA LEU A 176 6.53 5.45 10.04
C LEU A 176 5.03 5.27 9.73
N TRP A 177 4.69 4.13 9.13
CA TRP A 177 3.32 3.82 8.73
C TRP A 177 2.39 3.62 9.92
N LEU A 178 2.79 2.81 10.90
CA LEU A 178 1.95 2.48 12.05
C LEU A 178 1.84 3.63 13.06
N ARG A 179 2.89 4.45 13.21
CA ARG A 179 2.91 5.60 14.14
C ARG A 179 2.35 6.90 13.54
N HIS A 180 2.01 6.91 12.27
CA HIS A 180 1.44 8.13 11.67
C HIS A 180 0.10 8.46 12.32
N ARG A 181 -0.08 9.73 12.70
CA ARG A 181 -1.23 10.23 13.49
C ARG A 181 -2.60 10.09 12.80
N ALA A 182 -2.62 10.00 11.46
CA ALA A 182 -3.86 9.84 10.72
C ALA A 182 -4.22 8.36 10.64
N GLY A 183 -5.34 7.98 11.28
CA GLY A 183 -5.88 6.63 11.28
C GLY A 183 -5.55 5.83 12.52
N ASP A 184 -6.10 4.63 12.57
CA ASP A 184 -6.03 3.71 13.69
C ASP A 184 -5.35 2.40 13.30
N VAL A 185 -4.67 1.80 14.28
CA VAL A 185 -4.00 0.51 14.15
C VAL A 185 -4.46 -0.43 15.25
N PHE A 186 -4.81 -1.65 14.85
CA PHE A 186 -5.16 -2.74 15.74
C PHE A 186 -4.25 -3.93 15.49
N ALA A 187 -3.90 -4.65 16.55
CA ALA A 187 -3.11 -5.88 16.46
C ALA A 187 -3.75 -7.00 17.27
N ALA A 188 -3.60 -8.21 16.78
CA ALA A 188 -3.95 -9.43 17.47
C ALA A 188 -2.75 -9.86 18.31
N ARG A 189 -2.91 -9.87 19.66
CA ARG A 189 -1.85 -10.12 20.62
C ARG A 189 -2.25 -11.24 21.60
N ASP A 190 -1.32 -12.16 21.88
CA ASP A 190 -1.48 -13.15 22.93
C ASP A 190 -1.05 -12.61 24.32
N ALA A 191 -1.15 -13.45 25.34
CA ALA A 191 -0.79 -13.11 26.72
C ALA A 191 0.73 -12.85 26.89
N GLU A 192 1.54 -13.45 26.06
CA GLU A 192 3.01 -13.31 26.04
C GLU A 192 3.45 -12.01 25.32
N GLY A 193 2.53 -11.32 24.64
CA GLY A 193 2.77 -10.08 23.91
C GLY A 193 3.19 -10.27 22.47
N GLU A 194 3.15 -11.51 21.94
CA GLU A 194 3.47 -11.77 20.54
C GLU A 194 2.31 -11.36 19.61
N CYS A 195 2.66 -10.89 18.42
CA CYS A 195 1.72 -10.44 17.39
C CYS A 195 1.34 -11.62 16.47
N HIS A 196 0.04 -11.79 16.23
CA HIS A 196 -0.58 -12.80 15.38
C HIS A 196 -1.35 -12.21 14.19
N GLY A 197 -1.27 -10.90 14.02
CA GLY A 197 -1.88 -10.15 12.95
C GLY A 197 -2.03 -8.69 13.31
N TYR A 198 -2.19 -7.84 12.30
CA TYR A 198 -2.43 -6.42 12.51
C TYR A 198 -3.14 -5.81 11.30
N VAL A 199 -3.76 -4.66 11.53
CA VAL A 199 -4.46 -3.89 10.50
C VAL A 199 -4.33 -2.41 10.79
N ARG A 200 -4.23 -1.61 9.73
CA ARG A 200 -4.35 -0.15 9.81
C ARG A 200 -5.52 0.33 8.95
N ILE A 201 -6.31 1.27 9.48
CA ILE A 201 -7.27 2.07 8.72
C ILE A 201 -6.86 3.54 8.80
N ARG A 202 -7.01 4.27 7.70
CA ARG A 202 -6.67 5.70 7.63
C ARG A 202 -7.58 6.44 6.67
N PRO A 203 -7.82 7.77 6.87
CA PRO A 203 -8.56 8.57 5.92
C PRO A 203 -7.79 8.69 4.60
N CYS A 204 -8.52 8.79 3.48
CA CYS A 204 -7.95 8.95 2.15
C CYS A 204 -8.75 9.95 1.31
N LEU A 205 -8.08 10.49 0.29
CA LEU A 205 -8.66 11.43 -0.66
C LEU A 205 -9.20 10.67 -1.87
N LEU A 206 -10.52 10.54 -1.96
CA LEU A 206 -11.17 10.01 -3.15
C LEU A 206 -11.12 11.03 -4.29
N PRO A 207 -11.38 10.66 -5.55
CA PRO A 207 -11.54 11.61 -6.64
C PRO A 207 -12.54 12.72 -6.29
N ILE A 208 -13.64 12.35 -5.65
CA ILE A 208 -14.63 13.28 -5.09
C ILE A 208 -14.82 12.93 -3.62
N GLY A 209 -14.56 13.91 -2.74
CA GLY A 209 -14.72 13.75 -1.29
C GLY A 209 -13.58 12.96 -0.64
N GLU A 210 -13.91 12.31 0.47
CA GLU A 210 -12.99 11.56 1.32
C GLU A 210 -13.56 10.17 1.61
N GLY A 211 -12.69 9.27 2.04
CA GLY A 211 -13.02 7.91 2.43
C GLY A 211 -11.97 7.33 3.35
N TRP A 212 -11.92 6.03 3.43
CA TRP A 212 -11.00 5.27 4.27
C TRP A 212 -10.23 4.24 3.46
N ARG A 213 -8.96 4.04 3.78
CA ARG A 213 -8.15 2.93 3.25
C ARG A 213 -7.76 2.01 4.39
N VAL A 214 -7.98 0.71 4.18
CA VAL A 214 -7.51 -0.34 5.07
C VAL A 214 -6.25 -0.97 4.46
N GLY A 215 -5.19 -1.03 5.26
CA GLY A 215 -3.94 -1.68 4.90
C GLY A 215 -2.70 -1.04 5.55
N PRO A 216 -1.70 -1.88 5.90
CA PRO A 216 -1.66 -3.34 5.76
C PRO A 216 -2.74 -4.05 6.57
N TRP A 217 -3.11 -5.28 6.16
CA TRP A 217 -4.01 -6.16 6.89
C TRP A 217 -3.48 -7.59 6.79
N LEU A 218 -2.87 -8.06 7.87
CA LEU A 218 -2.25 -9.38 7.99
C LEU A 218 -2.84 -10.15 9.15
N ALA A 219 -3.00 -11.45 9.00
CA ALA A 219 -3.52 -12.32 10.06
C ALA A 219 -3.12 -13.77 9.85
N GLU A 220 -2.99 -14.56 10.93
CA GLU A 220 -2.66 -15.99 10.86
C GLU A 220 -3.78 -16.82 10.24
N ASP A 221 -5.04 -16.45 10.48
CA ASP A 221 -6.20 -17.19 9.99
C ASP A 221 -7.37 -16.27 9.57
N PRO A 222 -8.35 -16.78 8.80
CA PRO A 222 -9.50 -15.99 8.34
C PRO A 222 -10.38 -15.43 9.45
N GLY A 223 -10.49 -16.12 10.59
CA GLY A 223 -11.25 -15.64 11.75
C GLY A 223 -10.56 -14.42 12.38
N MET A 224 -9.25 -14.51 12.61
CA MET A 224 -8.44 -13.40 13.10
C MET A 224 -8.47 -12.20 12.13
N ALA A 225 -8.35 -12.47 10.83
CA ALA A 225 -8.47 -11.44 9.80
C ALA A 225 -9.83 -10.71 9.89
N SER A 226 -10.92 -11.47 10.13
CA SER A 226 -12.25 -10.92 10.30
C SER A 226 -12.38 -10.04 11.53
N LEU A 227 -11.82 -10.46 12.66
CA LEU A 227 -11.83 -9.68 13.90
C LEU A 227 -11.05 -8.37 13.75
N LEU A 228 -9.86 -8.42 13.19
CA LEU A 228 -9.03 -7.25 12.90
C LEU A 228 -9.74 -6.26 11.98
N LEU A 229 -10.36 -6.75 10.90
CA LEU A 229 -11.11 -5.90 9.97
C LEU A 229 -12.31 -5.25 10.65
N ASN A 230 -13.04 -5.99 11.51
CA ASN A 230 -14.16 -5.43 12.27
C ASN A 230 -13.69 -4.29 13.19
N SER A 231 -12.60 -4.50 13.94
CA SER A 231 -12.01 -3.46 14.79
C SER A 231 -11.57 -2.22 13.99
N ALA A 232 -11.01 -2.44 12.79
CA ALA A 232 -10.62 -1.34 11.91
C ALA A 232 -11.83 -0.57 11.35
N LEU A 233 -12.95 -1.23 11.08
CA LEU A 233 -14.14 -0.59 10.54
C LEU A 233 -15.00 0.07 11.60
N ASP A 234 -14.92 -0.40 12.84
CA ASP A 234 -15.71 0.15 13.95
C ASP A 234 -15.47 1.67 14.09
N HIS A 235 -16.56 2.41 14.30
CA HIS A 235 -16.57 3.87 14.40
C HIS A 235 -16.19 4.66 13.11
N HIS A 236 -15.97 3.98 11.96
CA HIS A 236 -15.69 4.64 10.69
C HIS A 236 -16.90 4.53 9.74
N ASN A 237 -17.32 5.65 9.16
CA ASN A 237 -18.42 5.69 8.20
C ASN A 237 -17.94 6.24 6.85
N GLY A 238 -18.53 5.76 5.76
CA GLY A 238 -18.23 6.24 4.42
C GLY A 238 -17.66 5.17 3.49
N VAL A 239 -17.04 5.60 2.42
CA VAL A 239 -16.41 4.71 1.45
C VAL A 239 -15.12 4.13 2.03
N VAL A 240 -15.02 2.81 2.04
CA VAL A 240 -13.83 2.07 2.47
C VAL A 240 -13.20 1.37 1.28
N LEU A 241 -11.89 1.52 1.11
CA LEU A 241 -11.07 0.89 0.08
C LEU A 241 -10.10 -0.11 0.71
N ILE A 242 -9.95 -1.28 0.08
CA ILE A 242 -8.96 -2.30 0.45
C ILE A 242 -8.34 -2.86 -0.84
N ASP A 243 -7.00 -2.93 -0.89
CA ASP A 243 -6.26 -3.52 -2.00
C ASP A 243 -5.83 -4.95 -1.61
N THR A 244 -6.41 -5.98 -2.26
CA THR A 244 -6.21 -7.39 -1.89
C THR A 244 -5.32 -8.11 -2.90
N PRO A 245 -4.20 -8.75 -2.45
CA PRO A 245 -3.36 -9.57 -3.33
C PRO A 245 -4.07 -10.86 -3.73
N GLY A 246 -3.83 -11.34 -4.96
CA GLY A 246 -4.48 -12.53 -5.51
C GLY A 246 -4.04 -13.84 -4.87
N HIS A 247 -2.95 -13.84 -4.12
CA HIS A 247 -2.44 -15.02 -3.41
C HIS A 247 -3.29 -15.45 -2.21
N ASN A 248 -4.16 -14.55 -1.70
CA ASN A 248 -5.03 -14.85 -0.56
C ASN A 248 -6.52 -14.92 -0.98
N PRO A 249 -7.05 -16.12 -1.30
CA PRO A 249 -8.47 -16.29 -1.62
C PRO A 249 -9.40 -16.01 -0.43
N SER A 250 -8.92 -16.20 0.81
CA SER A 250 -9.71 -15.93 2.02
C SER A 250 -10.04 -14.44 2.16
N ALA A 251 -9.12 -13.55 1.78
CA ALA A 251 -9.38 -12.11 1.76
C ALA A 251 -10.59 -11.76 0.86
N LYS A 252 -10.63 -12.34 -0.36
CA LYS A 252 -11.77 -12.18 -1.27
C LYS A 252 -13.06 -12.67 -0.63
N THR A 253 -13.05 -13.84 0.00
CA THR A 253 -14.25 -14.46 0.64
C THR A 253 -14.77 -13.56 1.77
N ILE A 254 -13.90 -13.15 2.69
CA ILE A 254 -14.24 -12.28 3.82
C ILE A 254 -14.86 -10.96 3.32
N LEU A 255 -14.22 -10.30 2.36
CA LEU A 255 -14.68 -9.00 1.86
C LEU A 255 -15.98 -9.12 1.06
N SER A 256 -16.13 -10.17 0.26
CA SER A 256 -17.38 -10.40 -0.50
C SER A 256 -18.57 -10.65 0.43
N ALA A 257 -18.39 -11.43 1.50
CA ALA A 257 -19.41 -11.67 2.52
C ALA A 257 -19.86 -10.38 3.23
N ARG A 258 -18.95 -9.39 3.36
CA ARG A 258 -19.24 -8.07 3.93
C ARG A 258 -19.77 -7.05 2.94
N GLY A 259 -19.97 -7.42 1.69
CA GLY A 259 -20.52 -6.54 0.66
C GLY A 259 -19.51 -5.68 -0.09
N PHE A 260 -18.20 -5.87 0.13
CA PHE A 260 -17.19 -5.22 -0.70
C PHE A 260 -17.28 -5.65 -2.15
N LYS A 261 -17.31 -4.70 -3.08
CA LYS A 261 -17.35 -4.94 -4.52
C LYS A 261 -15.98 -4.66 -5.14
N PRO A 262 -15.55 -5.45 -6.15
CA PRO A 262 -14.36 -5.11 -6.92
C PRO A 262 -14.56 -3.79 -7.66
N MET A 263 -13.54 -2.94 -7.67
CA MET A 263 -13.52 -1.63 -8.32
C MET A 263 -12.55 -1.63 -9.50
N THR A 264 -11.29 -1.87 -9.24
CA THR A 264 -10.21 -1.92 -10.23
C THR A 264 -9.27 -3.06 -9.92
N SER A 265 -8.43 -3.43 -10.90
CA SER A 265 -7.36 -4.40 -10.70
C SER A 265 -6.05 -3.91 -11.31
N THR A 266 -4.96 -4.27 -10.65
CA THR A 266 -3.58 -4.12 -11.12
C THR A 266 -2.91 -5.48 -11.22
N VAL A 267 -1.74 -5.52 -11.82
CA VAL A 267 -0.91 -6.72 -11.88
C VAL A 267 0.36 -6.45 -11.09
N ARG A 268 0.58 -7.21 -10.02
CA ARG A 268 1.85 -7.21 -9.30
C ARG A 268 2.93 -7.76 -10.22
N MET A 269 4.02 -7.03 -10.34
CA MET A 269 5.15 -7.43 -11.19
C MET A 269 6.47 -7.22 -10.46
N TYR A 270 7.45 -8.05 -10.79
CA TYR A 270 8.79 -7.97 -10.22
C TYR A 270 9.87 -8.04 -11.30
N LYS A 271 10.98 -7.36 -11.04
CA LYS A 271 12.23 -7.47 -11.79
C LYS A 271 13.36 -7.84 -10.83
N GLY A 272 14.14 -8.87 -11.19
CA GLY A 272 15.19 -9.42 -10.34
C GLY A 272 14.74 -10.65 -9.55
N VAL A 273 15.45 -10.95 -8.45
CA VAL A 273 15.19 -12.14 -7.63
C VAL A 273 14.26 -11.78 -6.49
N ILE A 274 13.05 -12.34 -6.47
CA ILE A 274 12.08 -12.13 -5.40
C ILE A 274 12.64 -12.71 -4.09
N PRO A 275 12.75 -11.93 -2.99
CA PRO A 275 13.36 -12.37 -1.73
C PRO A 275 12.61 -13.52 -1.06
N LYS A 276 11.28 -13.47 -1.08
CA LYS A 276 10.38 -14.50 -0.54
C LYS A 276 9.19 -14.71 -1.48
N GLY A 277 8.58 -15.90 -1.39
CA GLY A 277 7.26 -16.13 -1.96
C GLY A 277 6.19 -15.34 -1.20
N HIS A 278 5.05 -15.09 -1.86
CA HIS A 278 3.92 -14.44 -1.20
C HIS A 278 3.30 -15.31 -0.13
N ASP A 279 2.97 -14.69 1.00
CA ASP A 279 2.32 -15.34 2.12
C ASP A 279 0.78 -15.18 2.04
N ARG A 280 0.08 -16.26 2.36
CA ARG A 280 -1.38 -16.27 2.44
C ARG A 280 -1.92 -15.50 3.66
N ASN A 281 -1.06 -15.07 4.55
CA ASN A 281 -1.41 -14.25 5.71
C ASN A 281 -1.52 -12.76 5.39
N VAL A 282 -1.17 -12.33 4.18
CA VAL A 282 -1.41 -10.97 3.68
C VAL A 282 -2.80 -10.88 3.07
N TYR A 283 -3.73 -10.25 3.77
CA TYR A 283 -5.12 -10.03 3.35
C TYR A 283 -5.31 -8.71 2.63
N GLY A 284 -4.54 -7.69 2.99
CA GLY A 284 -4.55 -6.36 2.36
C GLY A 284 -3.18 -5.73 2.33
N LEU A 285 -2.84 -5.12 1.20
CA LEU A 285 -1.58 -4.40 1.02
C LEU A 285 -1.60 -3.08 1.81
N ALA A 286 -0.43 -2.56 2.14
CA ALA A 286 -0.33 -1.22 2.71
C ALA A 286 -0.94 -0.18 1.75
N CYS A 287 -0.56 -0.24 0.49
CA CYS A 287 -1.11 0.53 -0.62
C CYS A 287 -0.61 -0.06 -1.96
N LEU A 288 -1.17 0.37 -3.09
CA LEU A 288 -0.71 -0.04 -4.43
C LEU A 288 0.61 0.63 -4.82
N GLU A 289 0.93 1.74 -4.18
CA GLU A 289 2.05 2.60 -4.56
C GLU A 289 3.38 2.16 -3.95
N LEU A 290 3.33 1.37 -2.87
CA LEU A 290 4.52 0.84 -2.18
C LEU A 290 4.47 -0.68 -1.88
N GLY A 291 3.37 -1.35 -2.22
CA GLY A 291 3.23 -2.81 -2.04
C GLY A 291 2.66 -3.28 -0.74
#